data_89f2ee5b708d691125213cf28be7f363
#
_entry.id   89f2ee5b708d691125213cf28be7f363
#
_cell.length_a   1.000
_cell.length_b   1.000
_cell.length_c   1.000
_cell.angle_alpha   90.00
_cell.angle_beta   90.00
_cell.angle_gamma   90.00
#
_symmetry.space_group_name_H-M   'P 1'
#
loop_
_entity.id
_entity.type
_entity.pdbx_description
1 polymer ?
#
loop_
_entity_poly.entity_id
_entity_poly.type
_entity_poly.pdbx_seq_one_letter_code
_entity_poly.pdbx_strand_id
1 'polypeptide(L)'
;MLIKKDKHLAAAQKFLERGQEERALEEFARVVQEDPNDTRTWLKMAEIHARRGALEQARDIYLRTAEIYVEQGFQRKAMTVYKSVLKLTPGLPHVRERLADTYRQQGMVADALRELELCADELQRAGKVEEMMPALRKIVGLHPDNIASRIRLAETASQVGKVDEAVHELSQLAVQLKAQGRADDFVRVAERLLFHRPEDFGVARELAAAYVARRNPRLALVKLQAPLKAAPRDPRNVTLLAEALAQLDPPKAVAVWRELAELHDTAGRHQERDVAMRAALALDPTDGETRELSARWGVSAVSAVKARSAPPPVPVGATGISGARPLPRAEAFPGADRSGPVPGLAGVGISGVSSLSGLNEVGRVLAQADVFVKYGLVERAVDHLRRVFALDPHHRGARERLASVLTQLGRRSEAAAELATLASQLVEEDANDAALVAERAL
;
A
#
# COMPACT_ATOMS: atom_id res chain seq x y z
N MET A 1 -37.06 -49.65 -3.77
CA MET A 1 -35.74 -49.03 -3.56
C MET A 1 -35.24 -49.16 -2.12
N LEU A 2 -36.02 -48.77 -1.10
CA LEU A 2 -35.58 -48.79 0.33
C LEU A 2 -35.05 -50.16 0.80
N ILE A 3 -35.67 -51.27 0.44
CA ILE A 3 -35.27 -52.62 0.89
C ILE A 3 -33.87 -53.03 0.40
N LYS A 4 -33.45 -52.59 -0.80
CA LYS A 4 -32.11 -52.89 -1.32
C LYS A 4 -31.05 -52.07 -0.59
N LYS A 5 -31.29 -50.77 -0.36
CA LYS A 5 -30.42 -49.89 0.37
C LYS A 5 -30.12 -50.42 1.77
N ASP A 6 -31.12 -50.80 2.53
CA ASP A 6 -30.99 -51.36 3.89
C ASP A 6 -30.16 -52.65 3.91
N LYS A 7 -30.33 -53.50 2.89
CA LYS A 7 -29.55 -54.73 2.74
C LYS A 7 -28.05 -54.44 2.57
N HIS A 8 -27.69 -53.47 1.69
CA HIS A 8 -26.30 -53.07 1.45
C HIS A 8 -25.69 -52.41 2.69
N LEU A 9 -26.44 -51.52 3.39
CA LEU A 9 -26.01 -50.93 4.65
C LEU A 9 -25.74 -51.99 5.74
N ALA A 10 -26.62 -53.00 5.89
CA ALA A 10 -26.44 -54.09 6.84
C ALA A 10 -25.21 -54.98 6.48
N ALA A 11 -25.02 -55.24 5.18
CA ALA A 11 -23.84 -55.97 4.72
C ALA A 11 -22.55 -55.20 4.97
N ALA A 12 -22.50 -53.90 4.66
CA ALA A 12 -21.38 -53.05 4.92
C ALA A 12 -21.03 -53.01 6.42
N GLN A 13 -22.02 -52.90 7.30
CA GLN A 13 -21.82 -52.91 8.74
C GLN A 13 -21.18 -54.23 9.24
N LYS A 14 -21.67 -55.39 8.75
CA LYS A 14 -21.09 -56.72 9.07
C LYS A 14 -19.62 -56.81 8.62
N PHE A 15 -19.31 -56.26 7.44
CA PHE A 15 -17.90 -56.24 6.97
C PHE A 15 -17.01 -55.36 7.84
N LEU A 16 -17.50 -54.20 8.31
CA LEU A 16 -16.76 -53.36 9.23
C LEU A 16 -16.48 -54.03 10.56
N GLU A 17 -17.48 -54.76 11.15
CA GLU A 17 -17.32 -55.53 12.37
C GLU A 17 -16.25 -56.63 12.25
N ARG A 18 -16.01 -57.11 11.03
CA ARG A 18 -15.01 -58.14 10.71
C ARG A 18 -13.64 -57.51 10.30
N GLY A 19 -13.53 -56.21 10.31
CA GLY A 19 -12.32 -55.50 9.86
C GLY A 19 -12.09 -55.52 8.32
N GLN A 20 -13.13 -55.94 7.56
CA GLN A 20 -13.05 -56.04 6.08
C GLN A 20 -13.48 -54.71 5.43
N GLU A 21 -12.67 -53.65 5.65
CA GLU A 21 -13.02 -52.29 5.23
C GLU A 21 -13.22 -52.15 3.70
N GLU A 22 -12.46 -52.87 2.90
CA GLU A 22 -12.61 -52.82 1.41
C GLU A 22 -13.98 -53.31 0.96
N ARG A 23 -14.41 -54.45 1.48
CA ARG A 23 -15.76 -55.01 1.17
C ARG A 23 -16.87 -54.10 1.69
N ALA A 24 -16.63 -53.46 2.84
CA ALA A 24 -17.57 -52.48 3.36
C ALA A 24 -17.69 -51.25 2.43
N LEU A 25 -16.58 -50.77 1.90
CA LEU A 25 -16.58 -49.66 0.91
C LEU A 25 -17.32 -50.04 -0.39
N GLU A 26 -17.15 -51.26 -0.87
CA GLU A 26 -17.90 -51.76 -2.06
C GLU A 26 -19.42 -51.72 -1.83
N GLU A 27 -19.89 -52.18 -0.66
CA GLU A 27 -21.31 -52.14 -0.32
C GLU A 27 -21.80 -50.72 -0.11
N PHE A 28 -21.02 -49.84 0.51
CA PHE A 28 -21.37 -48.41 0.64
C PHE A 28 -21.39 -47.73 -0.76
N ALA A 29 -20.51 -48.10 -1.68
CA ALA A 29 -20.49 -47.55 -3.03
C ALA A 29 -21.83 -47.90 -3.77
N ARG A 30 -22.36 -49.10 -3.58
CA ARG A 30 -23.65 -49.48 -4.13
C ARG A 30 -24.81 -48.64 -3.55
N VAL A 31 -24.74 -48.33 -2.25
CA VAL A 31 -25.73 -47.46 -1.59
C VAL A 31 -25.73 -46.08 -2.22
N VAL A 32 -24.54 -45.45 -2.39
CA VAL A 32 -24.44 -44.08 -2.94
C VAL A 32 -24.66 -44.02 -4.46
N GLN A 33 -24.55 -45.15 -5.17
CA GLN A 33 -24.99 -45.27 -6.56
C GLN A 33 -26.52 -45.25 -6.67
N GLU A 34 -27.23 -45.92 -5.74
CA GLU A 34 -28.70 -45.91 -5.69
C GLU A 34 -29.26 -44.59 -5.13
N ASP A 35 -28.58 -44.00 -4.14
CA ASP A 35 -28.96 -42.75 -3.51
C ASP A 35 -27.70 -41.81 -3.39
N PRO A 36 -27.43 -41.03 -4.46
CA PRO A 36 -26.30 -40.11 -4.45
C PRO A 36 -26.34 -39.04 -3.36
N ASN A 37 -27.51 -38.80 -2.76
CA ASN A 37 -27.73 -37.81 -1.72
C ASN A 37 -27.63 -38.37 -0.29
N ASP A 38 -27.26 -39.65 -0.14
CA ASP A 38 -27.06 -40.24 1.19
C ASP A 38 -25.71 -39.77 1.83
N THR A 39 -25.75 -38.58 2.39
CA THR A 39 -24.60 -37.97 3.06
C THR A 39 -24.06 -38.79 4.22
N ARG A 40 -24.87 -39.61 4.87
CA ARG A 40 -24.42 -40.47 5.98
C ARG A 40 -23.48 -41.56 5.48
N THR A 41 -23.84 -42.19 4.38
CA THR A 41 -23.00 -43.24 3.76
C THR A 41 -21.71 -42.61 3.19
N TRP A 42 -21.82 -41.48 2.52
CA TRP A 42 -20.61 -40.74 2.05
C TRP A 42 -19.65 -40.42 3.20
N LEU A 43 -20.14 -39.90 4.34
CA LEU A 43 -19.27 -39.61 5.52
C LEU A 43 -18.60 -40.88 6.05
N LYS A 44 -19.31 -42.01 6.14
CA LYS A 44 -18.70 -43.27 6.58
C LYS A 44 -17.58 -43.72 5.64
N MET A 45 -17.79 -43.60 4.33
CA MET A 45 -16.78 -43.92 3.33
C MET A 45 -15.54 -43.03 3.51
N ALA A 46 -15.74 -41.72 3.64
CA ALA A 46 -14.65 -40.77 3.88
C ALA A 46 -13.84 -41.08 5.15
N GLU A 47 -14.53 -41.41 6.25
CA GLU A 47 -13.88 -41.82 7.51
C GLU A 47 -13.05 -43.09 7.38
N ILE A 48 -13.52 -44.09 6.63
CA ILE A 48 -12.78 -45.31 6.36
C ILE A 48 -11.52 -45.01 5.53
N HIS A 49 -11.64 -44.24 4.46
CA HIS A 49 -10.51 -43.83 3.64
C HIS A 49 -9.48 -43.04 4.47
N ALA A 50 -9.92 -42.11 5.33
CA ALA A 50 -9.05 -41.35 6.19
C ALA A 50 -8.28 -42.23 7.18
N ARG A 51 -8.94 -43.20 7.82
CA ARG A 51 -8.27 -44.17 8.73
C ARG A 51 -7.24 -45.04 8.03
N ARG A 52 -7.49 -45.40 6.77
CA ARG A 52 -6.55 -46.17 5.93
C ARG A 52 -5.38 -45.33 5.40
N GLY A 53 -5.34 -44.04 5.68
CA GLY A 53 -4.32 -43.14 5.15
C GLY A 53 -4.55 -42.75 3.67
N ALA A 54 -5.66 -43.13 3.07
CA ALA A 54 -6.07 -42.78 1.71
C ALA A 54 -6.66 -41.34 1.70
N LEU A 55 -5.78 -40.35 2.01
CA LEU A 55 -6.20 -38.99 2.30
C LEU A 55 -6.84 -38.27 1.09
N GLU A 56 -6.39 -38.55 -0.13
CA GLU A 56 -6.98 -37.96 -1.32
C GLU A 56 -8.41 -38.42 -1.56
N GLN A 57 -8.64 -39.75 -1.48
CA GLN A 57 -9.99 -40.30 -1.61
C GLN A 57 -10.93 -39.78 -0.49
N ALA A 58 -10.42 -39.73 0.75
CA ALA A 58 -11.16 -39.18 1.87
C ALA A 58 -11.55 -37.72 1.63
N ARG A 59 -10.60 -36.91 1.18
CA ARG A 59 -10.81 -35.50 0.84
C ARG A 59 -11.92 -35.33 -0.21
N ASP A 60 -11.81 -36.05 -1.31
CA ASP A 60 -12.74 -35.92 -2.43
C ASP A 60 -14.16 -36.33 -2.04
N ILE A 61 -14.30 -37.39 -1.23
CA ILE A 61 -15.60 -37.82 -0.71
C ILE A 61 -16.16 -36.80 0.28
N TYR A 62 -15.34 -36.25 1.19
CA TYR A 62 -15.78 -35.19 2.09
C TYR A 62 -16.22 -33.94 1.31
N LEU A 63 -15.48 -33.52 0.28
CA LEU A 63 -15.85 -32.36 -0.54
C LEU A 63 -17.21 -32.56 -1.20
N ARG A 64 -17.44 -33.73 -1.83
CA ARG A 64 -18.73 -34.08 -2.42
C ARG A 64 -19.84 -34.04 -1.37
N THR A 65 -19.58 -34.57 -0.18
CA THR A 65 -20.56 -34.58 0.91
C THR A 65 -20.92 -33.16 1.37
N ALA A 66 -19.91 -32.27 1.45
CA ALA A 66 -20.12 -30.88 1.80
C ALA A 66 -20.98 -30.16 0.75
N GLU A 67 -20.75 -30.43 -0.55
CA GLU A 67 -21.54 -29.88 -1.65
C GLU A 67 -23.01 -30.33 -1.55
N ILE A 68 -23.27 -31.61 -1.33
CA ILE A 68 -24.61 -32.11 -1.12
C ILE A 68 -25.30 -31.41 0.08
N TYR A 69 -24.57 -31.17 1.18
CA TYR A 69 -25.12 -30.43 2.30
C TYR A 69 -25.45 -28.98 1.97
N VAL A 70 -24.59 -28.31 1.16
CA VAL A 70 -24.86 -26.95 0.69
C VAL A 70 -26.12 -26.90 -0.18
N GLU A 71 -26.27 -27.83 -1.13
CA GLU A 71 -27.44 -27.95 -2.02
C GLU A 71 -28.74 -28.22 -1.26
N GLN A 72 -28.66 -29.03 -0.19
CA GLN A 72 -29.78 -29.32 0.69
C GLN A 72 -30.09 -28.22 1.71
N GLY A 73 -29.28 -27.12 1.75
CA GLY A 73 -29.47 -26.03 2.69
C GLY A 73 -28.91 -26.31 4.11
N PHE A 74 -28.21 -27.44 4.32
CA PHE A 74 -27.63 -27.80 5.61
C PHE A 74 -26.25 -27.15 5.84
N GLN A 75 -26.19 -25.82 5.80
CA GLN A 75 -24.97 -25.04 5.83
C GLN A 75 -24.05 -25.39 7.04
N ARG A 76 -24.62 -25.58 8.24
CA ARG A 76 -23.81 -25.93 9.44
C ARG A 76 -23.14 -27.30 9.31
N LYS A 77 -23.76 -28.27 8.65
CA LYS A 77 -23.17 -29.59 8.38
C LYS A 77 -22.04 -29.45 7.34
N ALA A 78 -22.27 -28.69 6.27
CA ALA A 78 -21.28 -28.40 5.26
C ALA A 78 -20.03 -27.76 5.86
N MET A 79 -20.17 -26.74 6.74
CA MET A 79 -19.04 -26.13 7.45
C MET A 79 -18.23 -27.15 8.24
N THR A 80 -18.89 -28.07 8.93
CA THR A 80 -18.21 -29.12 9.71
C THR A 80 -17.37 -30.02 8.78
N VAL A 81 -17.93 -30.40 7.64
CA VAL A 81 -17.24 -31.24 6.68
C VAL A 81 -16.08 -30.52 6.02
N TYR A 82 -16.23 -29.26 5.59
CA TYR A 82 -15.11 -28.46 5.07
C TYR A 82 -13.97 -28.32 6.07
N LYS A 83 -14.28 -28.09 7.37
CA LYS A 83 -13.27 -28.08 8.44
C LYS A 83 -12.54 -29.43 8.57
N SER A 84 -13.25 -30.55 8.41
CA SER A 84 -12.63 -31.88 8.43
C SER A 84 -11.66 -32.05 7.25
N VAL A 85 -12.04 -31.57 6.05
CA VAL A 85 -11.16 -31.56 4.88
C VAL A 85 -9.88 -30.76 5.16
N LEU A 86 -10.00 -29.53 5.68
CA LEU A 86 -8.86 -28.67 5.98
C LEU A 86 -7.98 -29.22 7.11
N LYS A 87 -8.53 -30.04 8.01
CA LYS A 87 -7.77 -30.74 9.05
C LYS A 87 -6.97 -31.92 8.47
N LEU A 88 -7.52 -32.63 7.51
CA LEU A 88 -6.85 -33.74 6.84
C LEU A 88 -5.79 -33.27 5.85
N THR A 89 -6.12 -32.26 5.06
CA THR A 89 -5.26 -31.71 4.02
C THR A 89 -5.25 -30.17 4.18
N PRO A 90 -4.31 -29.61 4.95
CA PRO A 90 -4.12 -28.17 5.04
C PRO A 90 -3.67 -27.58 3.71
N GLY A 91 -3.93 -26.28 3.49
CA GLY A 91 -3.43 -25.58 2.30
C GLY A 91 -4.27 -25.79 1.05
N LEU A 92 -5.60 -25.86 1.20
CA LEU A 92 -6.56 -25.96 0.10
C LEU A 92 -7.36 -24.65 -0.06
N PRO A 93 -6.85 -23.66 -0.82
CA PRO A 93 -7.50 -22.35 -0.92
C PRO A 93 -8.95 -22.41 -1.38
N HIS A 94 -9.26 -23.26 -2.36
CA HIS A 94 -10.63 -23.45 -2.87
C HIS A 94 -11.61 -23.97 -1.80
N VAL A 95 -11.14 -24.78 -0.86
CA VAL A 95 -11.97 -25.28 0.25
C VAL A 95 -12.23 -24.19 1.28
N ARG A 96 -11.20 -23.36 1.56
CA ARG A 96 -11.36 -22.19 2.43
C ARG A 96 -12.36 -21.19 1.84
N GLU A 97 -12.30 -20.96 0.54
CA GLU A 97 -13.22 -20.06 -0.14
C GLU A 97 -14.68 -20.56 -0.03
N ARG A 98 -14.93 -21.87 -0.25
CA ARG A 98 -16.25 -22.48 -0.07
C ARG A 98 -16.72 -22.42 1.38
N LEU A 99 -15.83 -22.67 2.34
CA LEU A 99 -16.14 -22.53 3.76
C LEU A 99 -16.51 -21.09 4.12
N ALA A 100 -15.77 -20.11 3.60
CA ALA A 100 -16.06 -18.70 3.78
C ALA A 100 -17.41 -18.29 3.20
N ASP A 101 -17.77 -18.78 2.01
CA ASP A 101 -19.08 -18.55 1.40
C ASP A 101 -20.22 -19.14 2.27
N THR A 102 -19.98 -20.32 2.87
CA THR A 102 -20.93 -20.95 3.77
C THR A 102 -21.09 -20.14 5.07
N TYR A 103 -19.99 -19.61 5.63
CA TYR A 103 -20.03 -18.70 6.78
C TYR A 103 -20.80 -17.41 6.46
N ARG A 104 -20.56 -16.82 5.29
CA ARG A 104 -21.25 -15.61 4.84
C ARG A 104 -22.77 -15.84 4.74
N GLN A 105 -23.20 -16.97 4.20
CA GLN A 105 -24.63 -17.34 4.11
C GLN A 105 -25.29 -17.48 5.49
N GLN A 106 -24.52 -17.84 6.51
CA GLN A 106 -24.99 -17.92 7.91
C GLN A 106 -24.82 -16.61 8.68
N GLY A 107 -24.40 -15.51 8.04
CA GLY A 107 -24.17 -14.22 8.71
C GLY A 107 -22.90 -14.18 9.59
N MET A 108 -22.06 -15.20 9.54
CA MET A 108 -20.82 -15.30 10.32
C MET A 108 -19.68 -14.57 9.58
N VAL A 109 -19.78 -13.23 9.50
CA VAL A 109 -18.88 -12.40 8.67
C VAL A 109 -17.43 -12.49 9.13
N ALA A 110 -17.17 -12.49 10.45
CA ALA A 110 -15.83 -12.57 10.99
C ALA A 110 -15.11 -13.88 10.62
N ASP A 111 -15.83 -15.01 10.68
CA ASP A 111 -15.29 -16.30 10.29
C ASP A 111 -15.07 -16.38 8.77
N ALA A 112 -15.98 -15.82 7.98
CA ALA A 112 -15.84 -15.73 6.53
C ALA A 112 -14.60 -14.93 6.14
N LEU A 113 -14.38 -13.76 6.74
CA LEU A 113 -13.19 -12.92 6.51
C LEU A 113 -11.90 -13.68 6.85
N ARG A 114 -11.88 -14.36 8.00
CA ARG A 114 -10.72 -15.14 8.43
C ARG A 114 -10.34 -16.23 7.43
N GLU A 115 -11.32 -17.00 6.93
CA GLU A 115 -11.04 -18.05 5.95
C GLU A 115 -10.61 -17.48 4.59
N LEU A 116 -11.17 -16.33 4.17
CA LEU A 116 -10.75 -15.64 2.94
C LEU A 116 -9.32 -15.08 3.06
N GLU A 117 -8.94 -14.52 4.21
CA GLU A 117 -7.58 -14.06 4.47
C GLU A 117 -6.58 -15.21 4.41
N LEU A 118 -6.91 -16.34 5.06
CA LEU A 118 -6.08 -17.56 4.98
C LEU A 118 -5.99 -18.09 3.55
N CYS A 119 -7.08 -18.06 2.78
CA CYS A 119 -7.12 -18.43 1.36
C CYS A 119 -6.15 -17.54 0.56
N ALA A 120 -6.24 -16.22 0.72
CA ALA A 120 -5.37 -15.27 0.01
C ALA A 120 -3.89 -15.48 0.39
N ASP A 121 -3.59 -15.73 1.66
CA ASP A 121 -2.22 -15.96 2.13
C ASP A 121 -1.63 -17.29 1.62
N GLU A 122 -2.44 -18.35 1.53
CA GLU A 122 -2.02 -19.63 0.94
C GLU A 122 -1.70 -19.47 -0.55
N LEU A 123 -2.54 -18.76 -1.30
CA LEU A 123 -2.33 -18.45 -2.71
C LEU A 123 -1.11 -17.58 -2.94
N GLN A 124 -0.88 -16.60 -2.08
CA GLN A 124 0.31 -15.74 -2.13
C GLN A 124 1.60 -16.54 -1.92
N ARG A 125 1.62 -17.45 -0.91
CA ARG A 125 2.79 -18.34 -0.68
C ARG A 125 3.02 -19.31 -1.84
N ALA A 126 1.96 -19.71 -2.53
CA ALA A 126 2.04 -20.56 -3.73
C ALA A 126 2.43 -19.78 -5.00
N GLY A 127 2.59 -18.45 -4.95
CA GLY A 127 2.88 -17.60 -6.11
C GLY A 127 1.69 -17.42 -7.07
N LYS A 128 0.49 -17.86 -6.68
CA LYS A 128 -0.73 -17.83 -7.49
C LYS A 128 -1.49 -16.52 -7.33
N VAL A 129 -0.84 -15.42 -7.72
CA VAL A 129 -1.32 -14.06 -7.46
C VAL A 129 -2.66 -13.78 -8.14
N GLU A 130 -2.90 -14.29 -9.34
CA GLU A 130 -4.16 -14.08 -10.06
C GLU A 130 -5.34 -14.80 -9.36
N GLU A 131 -5.12 -16.02 -8.88
CA GLU A 131 -6.13 -16.79 -8.15
C GLU A 131 -6.54 -16.13 -6.82
N MET A 132 -5.73 -15.21 -6.29
CA MET A 132 -6.00 -14.44 -5.07
C MET A 132 -7.12 -13.38 -5.23
N MET A 133 -7.29 -12.85 -6.44
CA MET A 133 -8.21 -11.74 -6.72
C MET A 133 -9.66 -11.99 -6.28
N PRO A 134 -10.28 -13.16 -6.55
CA PRO A 134 -11.64 -13.44 -6.09
C PRO A 134 -11.80 -13.37 -4.57
N ALA A 135 -10.84 -13.92 -3.82
CA ALA A 135 -10.86 -13.89 -2.36
C ALA A 135 -10.73 -12.46 -1.83
N LEU A 136 -9.82 -11.65 -2.39
CA LEU A 136 -9.65 -10.25 -2.00
C LEU A 136 -10.89 -9.40 -2.30
N ARG A 137 -11.56 -9.60 -3.44
CA ARG A 137 -12.83 -8.92 -3.74
C ARG A 137 -13.92 -9.28 -2.74
N LYS A 138 -14.01 -10.55 -2.34
CA LYS A 138 -14.95 -10.98 -1.29
C LYS A 138 -14.63 -10.33 0.05
N ILE A 139 -13.35 -10.23 0.44
CA ILE A 139 -12.91 -9.53 1.67
C ILE A 139 -13.35 -8.07 1.63
N VAL A 140 -13.06 -7.36 0.55
CA VAL A 140 -13.44 -5.95 0.38
C VAL A 140 -14.96 -5.78 0.39
N GLY A 141 -15.69 -6.69 -0.26
CA GLY A 141 -17.16 -6.68 -0.25
C GLY A 141 -17.76 -6.91 1.14
N LEU A 142 -17.13 -7.73 2.00
CA LEU A 142 -17.58 -7.96 3.37
C LEU A 142 -17.14 -6.85 4.35
N HIS A 143 -16.04 -6.17 4.06
CA HIS A 143 -15.48 -5.12 4.92
C HIS A 143 -14.95 -3.96 4.08
N PRO A 144 -15.83 -3.14 3.45
CA PRO A 144 -15.46 -2.10 2.50
C PRO A 144 -14.65 -0.96 3.13
N ASP A 145 -14.75 -0.77 4.45
CA ASP A 145 -14.00 0.27 5.17
C ASP A 145 -12.57 -0.15 5.55
N ASN A 146 -12.19 -1.40 5.28
CA ASN A 146 -10.83 -1.87 5.55
C ASN A 146 -9.86 -1.40 4.46
N ILE A 147 -9.14 -0.33 4.77
CA ILE A 147 -8.16 0.29 3.85
C ILE A 147 -7.06 -0.69 3.44
N ALA A 148 -6.56 -1.49 4.38
CA ALA A 148 -5.48 -2.44 4.11
C ALA A 148 -5.88 -3.50 3.07
N SER A 149 -7.10 -4.04 3.19
CA SER A 149 -7.63 -5.02 2.25
C SER A 149 -7.88 -4.41 0.86
N ARG A 150 -8.36 -3.17 0.79
CA ARG A 150 -8.56 -2.46 -0.48
C ARG A 150 -7.23 -2.13 -1.17
N ILE A 151 -6.23 -1.69 -0.42
CA ILE A 151 -4.88 -1.48 -0.95
C ILE A 151 -4.30 -2.81 -1.46
N ARG A 152 -4.43 -3.91 -0.68
CA ARG A 152 -3.95 -5.24 -1.09
C ARG A 152 -4.63 -5.69 -2.38
N LEU A 153 -5.94 -5.48 -2.53
CA LEU A 153 -6.66 -5.76 -3.77
C LEU A 153 -6.09 -4.97 -4.95
N ALA A 154 -5.90 -3.66 -4.79
CA ALA A 154 -5.36 -2.80 -5.82
C ALA A 154 -3.92 -3.16 -6.21
N GLU A 155 -3.05 -3.44 -5.24
CA GLU A 155 -1.67 -3.88 -5.47
C GLU A 155 -1.64 -5.24 -6.20
N THR A 156 -2.52 -6.17 -5.80
CA THR A 156 -2.65 -7.46 -6.48
C THR A 156 -3.16 -7.31 -7.92
N ALA A 157 -4.17 -6.45 -8.14
CA ALA A 157 -4.68 -6.12 -9.46
C ALA A 157 -3.57 -5.55 -10.37
N SER A 158 -2.74 -4.66 -9.82
CA SER A 158 -1.58 -4.11 -10.53
C SER A 158 -0.56 -5.19 -10.91
N GLN A 159 -0.24 -6.11 -9.99
CA GLN A 159 0.72 -7.21 -10.23
C GLN A 159 0.26 -8.15 -11.34
N VAL A 160 -1.04 -8.38 -11.48
CA VAL A 160 -1.60 -9.23 -12.55
C VAL A 160 -1.93 -8.44 -13.83
N GLY A 161 -1.46 -7.18 -13.95
CA GLY A 161 -1.65 -6.35 -15.12
C GLY A 161 -3.01 -5.68 -15.25
N LYS A 162 -3.91 -5.80 -14.24
CA LYS A 162 -5.23 -5.16 -14.21
C LYS A 162 -5.13 -3.75 -13.63
N VAL A 163 -4.32 -2.90 -14.28
CA VAL A 163 -3.98 -1.56 -13.78
C VAL A 163 -5.21 -0.67 -13.64
N ASP A 164 -6.17 -0.75 -14.55
CA ASP A 164 -7.40 0.06 -14.47
C ASP A 164 -8.25 -0.29 -13.24
N GLU A 165 -8.32 -1.57 -12.86
CA GLU A 165 -8.99 -2.01 -11.64
C GLU A 165 -8.27 -1.47 -10.39
N ALA A 166 -6.93 -1.54 -10.38
CA ALA A 166 -6.13 -0.98 -9.30
C ALA A 166 -6.35 0.53 -9.13
N VAL A 167 -6.31 1.27 -10.23
CA VAL A 167 -6.55 2.72 -10.24
C VAL A 167 -7.96 3.05 -9.77
N HIS A 168 -8.96 2.30 -10.23
CA HIS A 168 -10.35 2.50 -9.84
C HIS A 168 -10.53 2.35 -8.33
N GLU A 169 -10.02 1.26 -7.74
CA GLU A 169 -10.08 1.00 -6.30
C GLU A 169 -9.35 2.08 -5.49
N LEU A 170 -8.13 2.45 -5.89
CA LEU A 170 -7.35 3.48 -5.21
C LEU A 170 -8.02 4.86 -5.31
N SER A 171 -8.61 5.21 -6.45
CA SER A 171 -9.31 6.49 -6.65
C SER A 171 -10.54 6.59 -5.74
N GLN A 172 -11.37 5.54 -5.71
CA GLN A 172 -12.53 5.51 -4.81
C GLN A 172 -12.10 5.60 -3.35
N LEU A 173 -11.04 4.88 -2.97
CA LEU A 173 -10.53 4.90 -1.61
C LEU A 173 -9.98 6.28 -1.24
N ALA A 174 -9.26 6.96 -2.14
CA ALA A 174 -8.75 8.30 -1.92
C ALA A 174 -9.88 9.32 -1.67
N VAL A 175 -10.95 9.27 -2.47
CA VAL A 175 -12.13 10.12 -2.29
C VAL A 175 -12.81 9.87 -0.94
N GLN A 176 -12.99 8.60 -0.57
CA GLN A 176 -13.59 8.21 0.71
C GLN A 176 -12.77 8.71 1.90
N LEU A 177 -11.44 8.49 1.87
CA LEU A 177 -10.54 8.91 2.95
C LEU A 177 -10.49 10.42 3.13
N LYS A 178 -10.53 11.17 2.03
CA LYS A 178 -10.63 12.62 2.04
C LYS A 178 -11.93 13.08 2.69
N ALA A 179 -13.08 12.49 2.31
CA ALA A 179 -14.38 12.81 2.92
C ALA A 179 -14.43 12.49 4.42
N GLN A 180 -13.71 11.47 4.86
CA GLN A 180 -13.59 11.07 6.27
C GLN A 180 -12.54 11.89 7.06
N GLY A 181 -11.78 12.77 6.42
CA GLY A 181 -10.70 13.53 7.05
C GLY A 181 -9.48 12.68 7.45
N ARG A 182 -9.33 11.46 6.90
CA ARG A 182 -8.25 10.52 7.21
C ARG A 182 -7.00 10.84 6.40
N ALA A 183 -6.36 11.95 6.74
CA ALA A 183 -5.26 12.50 5.95
C ALA A 183 -4.04 11.57 5.82
N ASP A 184 -3.71 10.78 6.87
CA ASP A 184 -2.57 9.85 6.82
C ASP A 184 -2.79 8.69 5.85
N ASP A 185 -3.98 8.15 5.85
CA ASP A 185 -4.38 7.08 4.95
C ASP A 185 -4.51 7.58 3.51
N PHE A 186 -5.07 8.80 3.35
CA PHE A 186 -5.15 9.46 2.04
C PHE A 186 -3.76 9.60 1.39
N VAL A 187 -2.75 10.07 2.14
CA VAL A 187 -1.39 10.20 1.60
C VAL A 187 -0.85 8.85 1.11
N ARG A 188 -1.03 7.79 1.89
CA ARG A 188 -0.57 6.44 1.49
C ARG A 188 -1.24 5.95 0.20
N VAL A 189 -2.54 6.20 0.06
CA VAL A 189 -3.32 5.79 -1.11
C VAL A 189 -3.00 6.66 -2.32
N ALA A 190 -2.92 7.98 -2.14
CA ALA A 190 -2.60 8.93 -3.21
C ALA A 190 -1.20 8.71 -3.80
N GLU A 191 -0.21 8.34 -2.99
CA GLU A 191 1.13 7.95 -3.49
C GLU A 191 1.05 6.74 -4.42
N ARG A 192 0.28 5.70 -4.06
CA ARG A 192 0.09 4.52 -4.90
C ARG A 192 -0.68 4.86 -6.18
N LEU A 193 -1.70 5.71 -6.08
CA LEU A 193 -2.47 6.14 -7.23
C LEU A 193 -1.60 6.89 -8.25
N LEU A 194 -0.75 7.81 -7.78
CA LEU A 194 0.19 8.54 -8.63
C LEU A 194 1.31 7.67 -9.20
N PHE A 195 1.65 6.56 -8.57
CA PHE A 195 2.54 5.57 -9.17
C PHE A 195 1.95 4.98 -10.46
N HIS A 196 0.63 4.72 -10.48
CA HIS A 196 -0.07 4.18 -11.65
C HIS A 196 -0.52 5.27 -12.64
N ARG A 197 -0.83 6.46 -12.16
CA ARG A 197 -1.23 7.62 -12.96
C ARG A 197 -0.43 8.88 -12.59
N PRO A 198 0.83 8.99 -13.04
CA PRO A 198 1.68 10.14 -12.72
C PRO A 198 1.11 11.48 -13.24
N GLU A 199 0.23 11.42 -14.24
CA GLU A 199 -0.40 12.58 -14.87
C GLU A 199 -1.71 13.01 -14.19
N ASP A 200 -2.10 12.39 -13.09
CA ASP A 200 -3.25 12.86 -12.32
C ASP A 200 -2.86 14.10 -11.48
N PHE A 201 -2.82 15.24 -12.16
CA PHE A 201 -2.46 16.52 -11.53
C PHE A 201 -3.45 16.94 -10.43
N GLY A 202 -4.68 16.42 -10.46
CA GLY A 202 -5.66 16.61 -9.39
C GLY A 202 -5.18 15.99 -8.09
N VAL A 203 -4.92 14.70 -8.12
CA VAL A 203 -4.39 13.95 -6.96
C VAL A 203 -3.02 14.47 -6.53
N ALA A 204 -2.15 14.84 -7.47
CA ALA A 204 -0.84 15.40 -7.16
C ALA A 204 -0.93 16.70 -6.35
N ARG A 205 -1.86 17.61 -6.70
CA ARG A 205 -2.12 18.84 -5.94
C ARG A 205 -2.68 18.54 -4.54
N GLU A 206 -3.64 17.63 -4.45
CA GLU A 206 -4.23 17.24 -3.16
C GLU A 206 -3.19 16.61 -2.23
N LEU A 207 -2.31 15.77 -2.78
CA LEU A 207 -1.20 15.18 -2.04
C LEU A 207 -0.19 16.23 -1.61
N ALA A 208 0.14 17.20 -2.49
CA ALA A 208 1.00 18.32 -2.15
C ALA A 208 0.41 19.17 -1.00
N ALA A 209 -0.88 19.49 -1.06
CA ALA A 209 -1.58 20.19 0.02
C ALA A 209 -1.52 19.40 1.35
N ALA A 210 -1.71 18.08 1.30
CA ALA A 210 -1.58 17.25 2.48
C ALA A 210 -0.15 17.27 3.07
N TYR A 211 0.88 17.31 2.22
CA TYR A 211 2.27 17.45 2.68
C TYR A 211 2.58 18.84 3.25
N VAL A 212 2.04 19.91 2.67
CA VAL A 212 2.16 21.28 3.23
C VAL A 212 1.54 21.32 4.63
N ALA A 213 0.33 20.78 4.79
CA ALA A 213 -0.37 20.73 6.07
C ALA A 213 0.42 19.95 7.15
N ARG A 214 1.18 18.93 6.73
CA ARG A 214 2.05 18.12 7.61
C ARG A 214 3.43 18.70 7.85
N ARG A 215 3.66 19.92 7.43
CA ARG A 215 4.97 20.55 7.52
C ARG A 215 6.09 19.79 6.82
N ASN A 216 5.76 19.15 5.71
CA ASN A 216 6.72 18.46 4.84
C ASN A 216 6.78 19.11 3.45
N PRO A 217 7.22 20.37 3.35
CA PRO A 217 7.18 21.16 2.12
C PRO A 217 8.08 20.60 1.01
N ARG A 218 9.16 19.87 1.34
CA ARG A 218 10.02 19.26 0.32
C ARG A 218 9.28 18.21 -0.50
N LEU A 219 8.50 17.34 0.15
CA LEU A 219 7.69 16.36 -0.57
C LEU A 219 6.56 17.03 -1.36
N ALA A 220 5.94 18.09 -0.80
CA ALA A 220 4.95 18.87 -1.53
C ALA A 220 5.52 19.43 -2.84
N LEU A 221 6.71 20.02 -2.82
CA LEU A 221 7.36 20.54 -4.02
C LEU A 221 7.67 19.46 -5.06
N VAL A 222 8.06 18.26 -4.63
CA VAL A 222 8.26 17.12 -5.54
C VAL A 222 6.95 16.77 -6.26
N LYS A 223 5.82 16.74 -5.55
CA LYS A 223 4.52 16.42 -6.16
C LYS A 223 3.97 17.54 -7.04
N LEU A 224 4.39 18.78 -6.80
CA LEU A 224 3.99 19.94 -7.63
C LEU A 224 4.80 20.08 -8.93
N GLN A 225 5.91 19.38 -9.11
CA GLN A 225 6.75 19.53 -10.30
C GLN A 225 5.98 19.27 -11.61
N ALA A 226 5.24 18.15 -11.69
CA ALA A 226 4.48 17.80 -12.89
C ALA A 226 3.29 18.74 -13.14
N PRO A 227 2.43 19.07 -12.14
CA PRO A 227 1.38 20.08 -12.30
C PRO A 227 1.90 21.46 -12.71
N LEU A 228 3.02 21.92 -12.13
CA LEU A 228 3.62 23.21 -12.48
C LEU A 228 4.22 23.21 -13.87
N LYS A 229 4.81 22.09 -14.31
CA LYS A 229 5.33 21.97 -15.69
C LYS A 229 4.20 21.99 -16.72
N ALA A 230 3.07 21.33 -16.42
CA ALA A 230 1.90 21.28 -17.31
C ALA A 230 1.13 22.61 -17.36
N ALA A 231 0.99 23.28 -16.22
CA ALA A 231 0.26 24.55 -16.11
C ALA A 231 0.99 25.50 -15.12
N PRO A 232 2.04 26.20 -15.58
CA PRO A 232 2.88 27.04 -14.71
C PRO A 232 2.12 28.19 -14.04
N ARG A 233 1.08 28.73 -14.73
CA ARG A 233 0.28 29.85 -14.26
C ARG A 233 -1.10 29.45 -13.72
N ASP A 234 -1.35 28.14 -13.45
CA ASP A 234 -2.57 27.74 -12.74
C ASP A 234 -2.50 28.26 -11.29
N PRO A 235 -3.41 29.15 -10.86
CA PRO A 235 -3.38 29.71 -9.53
C PRO A 235 -3.35 28.67 -8.43
N ARG A 236 -3.97 27.51 -8.63
CA ARG A 236 -3.95 26.39 -7.66
C ARG A 236 -2.56 25.84 -7.45
N ASN A 237 -1.79 25.68 -8.52
CA ASN A 237 -0.40 25.22 -8.46
C ASN A 237 0.50 26.26 -7.79
N VAL A 238 0.33 27.53 -8.17
CA VAL A 238 1.12 28.66 -7.64
C VAL A 238 0.83 28.89 -6.16
N THR A 239 -0.42 28.76 -5.71
CA THR A 239 -0.80 28.83 -4.29
C THR A 239 -0.05 27.77 -3.47
N LEU A 240 -0.11 26.50 -3.88
CA LEU A 240 0.55 25.42 -3.18
C LEU A 240 2.08 25.55 -3.19
N LEU A 241 2.64 26.08 -4.29
CA LEU A 241 4.07 26.42 -4.37
C LEU A 241 4.43 27.48 -3.34
N ALA A 242 3.67 28.57 -3.27
CA ALA A 242 3.91 29.63 -2.31
C ALA A 242 3.78 29.17 -0.85
N GLU A 243 2.77 28.35 -0.53
CA GLU A 243 2.59 27.76 0.81
C GLU A 243 3.72 26.81 1.19
N ALA A 244 4.21 25.98 0.26
CA ALA A 244 5.36 25.10 0.49
C ALA A 244 6.65 25.92 0.71
N LEU A 245 6.89 26.95 -0.12
CA LEU A 245 8.05 27.82 0.01
C LEU A 245 7.99 28.67 1.29
N ALA A 246 6.82 29.08 1.74
CA ALA A 246 6.68 29.81 3.02
C ALA A 246 7.25 29.05 4.22
N GLN A 247 7.33 27.72 4.14
CA GLN A 247 7.92 26.88 5.17
C GLN A 247 9.42 26.60 4.98
N LEU A 248 9.97 26.84 3.77
CA LEU A 248 11.36 26.53 3.43
C LEU A 248 12.22 27.77 3.19
N ASP A 249 11.67 28.72 2.46
CA ASP A 249 12.37 29.91 1.94
C ASP A 249 11.37 31.08 1.86
N PRO A 250 11.10 31.77 2.98
CA PRO A 250 10.12 32.84 3.02
C PRO A 250 10.32 33.96 1.98
N PRO A 251 11.55 34.41 1.69
CA PRO A 251 11.79 35.41 0.63
C PRO A 251 11.29 34.97 -0.74
N LYS A 252 11.54 33.70 -1.13
CA LYS A 252 10.99 33.17 -2.39
C LYS A 252 9.49 33.03 -2.37
N ALA A 253 8.92 32.67 -1.21
CA ALA A 253 7.47 32.60 -1.07
C ALA A 253 6.80 33.97 -1.29
N VAL A 254 7.40 35.05 -0.79
CA VAL A 254 6.91 36.44 -1.01
C VAL A 254 6.83 36.75 -2.52
N ALA A 255 7.89 36.45 -3.27
CA ALA A 255 7.89 36.65 -4.71
C ALA A 255 6.79 35.85 -5.43
N VAL A 256 6.58 34.57 -5.04
CA VAL A 256 5.52 33.73 -5.62
C VAL A 256 4.13 34.20 -5.24
N TRP A 257 3.91 34.68 -4.02
CA TRP A 257 2.65 35.29 -3.58
C TRP A 257 2.33 36.57 -4.36
N ARG A 258 3.33 37.40 -4.70
CA ARG A 258 3.15 38.57 -5.58
C ARG A 258 2.74 38.16 -6.97
N GLU A 259 3.44 37.20 -7.58
CA GLU A 259 3.06 36.66 -8.89
C GLU A 259 1.62 36.14 -8.90
N LEU A 260 1.21 35.43 -7.86
CA LEU A 260 -0.16 34.96 -7.70
C LEU A 260 -1.18 36.13 -7.61
N ALA A 261 -0.83 37.18 -6.87
CA ALA A 261 -1.68 38.36 -6.79
C ALA A 261 -1.86 39.04 -8.15
N GLU A 262 -0.80 39.18 -8.93
CA GLU A 262 -0.85 39.73 -10.30
C GLU A 262 -1.70 38.82 -11.23
N LEU A 263 -1.56 37.50 -11.13
CA LEU A 263 -2.38 36.56 -11.88
C LEU A 263 -3.87 36.69 -11.55
N HIS A 264 -4.21 36.94 -10.30
CA HIS A 264 -5.58 37.16 -9.88
C HIS A 264 -6.10 38.55 -10.34
N ASP A 265 -5.26 39.58 -10.28
CA ASP A 265 -5.62 40.94 -10.74
C ASP A 265 -5.92 40.96 -12.26
N THR A 266 -5.05 40.37 -13.07
CA THR A 266 -5.26 40.23 -14.52
C THR A 266 -6.51 39.43 -14.88
N ALA A 267 -6.94 38.52 -13.99
CA ALA A 267 -8.17 37.74 -14.13
C ALA A 267 -9.40 38.42 -13.52
N GLY A 268 -9.30 39.66 -12.99
CA GLY A 268 -10.37 40.38 -12.32
C GLY A 268 -10.84 39.82 -11.00
N ARG A 269 -10.04 38.90 -10.38
CA ARG A 269 -10.34 38.22 -9.11
C ARG A 269 -9.75 39.00 -7.93
N HIS A 270 -10.34 40.13 -7.62
CA HIS A 270 -9.76 41.08 -6.64
C HIS A 270 -9.73 40.53 -5.22
N GLN A 271 -10.67 39.68 -4.83
CA GLN A 271 -10.67 39.08 -3.47
C GLN A 271 -9.51 38.12 -3.28
N GLU A 272 -9.27 37.24 -4.23
CA GLU A 272 -8.14 36.27 -4.21
C GLU A 272 -6.79 37.00 -4.34
N ARG A 273 -6.71 38.07 -5.15
CA ARG A 273 -5.56 38.96 -5.22
C ARG A 273 -5.19 39.51 -3.84
N ASP A 274 -6.19 40.06 -3.14
CA ASP A 274 -6.00 40.66 -1.82
C ASP A 274 -5.60 39.62 -0.77
N VAL A 275 -6.06 38.37 -0.89
CA VAL A 275 -5.62 37.26 -0.03
C VAL A 275 -4.16 36.93 -0.27
N ALA A 276 -3.76 36.81 -1.55
CA ALA A 276 -2.35 36.52 -1.92
C ALA A 276 -1.43 37.66 -1.44
N MET A 277 -1.82 38.91 -1.64
CA MET A 277 -1.02 40.07 -1.22
C MET A 277 -0.88 40.12 0.31
N ARG A 278 -1.94 39.85 1.06
CA ARG A 278 -1.85 39.77 2.54
C ARG A 278 -0.95 38.63 3.00
N ALA A 279 -0.94 37.51 2.28
CA ALA A 279 -0.01 36.40 2.61
C ALA A 279 1.45 36.83 2.39
N ALA A 280 1.76 37.53 1.31
CA ALA A 280 3.09 38.10 1.07
C ALA A 280 3.52 39.10 2.17
N LEU A 281 2.65 40.06 2.50
CA LEU A 281 2.91 41.04 3.58
C LEU A 281 3.08 40.40 4.97
N ALA A 282 2.40 39.28 5.23
CA ALA A 282 2.52 38.57 6.49
C ALA A 282 3.85 37.83 6.63
N LEU A 283 4.48 37.45 5.51
CA LEU A 283 5.78 36.80 5.49
C LEU A 283 6.93 37.81 5.58
N ASP A 284 6.85 38.89 4.80
CA ASP A 284 7.78 40.01 4.86
C ASP A 284 7.08 41.38 4.72
N PRO A 285 6.78 42.05 5.84
CA PRO A 285 6.19 43.37 5.83
C PRO A 285 7.12 44.47 5.30
N THR A 286 8.42 44.19 5.15
CA THR A 286 9.42 45.20 4.77
C THR A 286 9.78 45.16 3.29
N ASP A 287 9.32 44.12 2.55
CA ASP A 287 9.57 44.01 1.12
C ASP A 287 8.99 45.18 0.33
N GLY A 288 9.88 45.94 -0.35
CA GLY A 288 9.51 47.18 -1.02
C GLY A 288 8.47 47.00 -2.12
N GLU A 289 8.68 46.01 -3.00
CA GLU A 289 7.79 45.73 -4.13
C GLU A 289 6.40 45.28 -3.64
N THR A 290 6.33 44.46 -2.60
CA THR A 290 5.06 44.04 -2.01
C THR A 290 4.29 45.23 -1.40
N ARG A 291 5.01 46.16 -0.78
CA ARG A 291 4.41 47.37 -0.22
C ARG A 291 3.88 48.32 -1.32
N GLU A 292 4.63 48.51 -2.39
CA GLU A 292 4.18 49.33 -3.53
C GLU A 292 2.91 48.78 -4.17
N LEU A 293 2.90 47.47 -4.46
CA LEU A 293 1.70 46.80 -5.02
C LEU A 293 0.51 46.82 -4.07
N SER A 294 0.76 46.66 -2.75
CA SER A 294 -0.31 46.72 -1.75
C SER A 294 -0.91 48.10 -1.64
N ALA A 295 -0.09 49.15 -1.71
CA ALA A 295 -0.55 50.52 -1.70
C ALA A 295 -1.36 50.85 -2.99
N ARG A 296 -0.91 50.37 -4.15
CA ARG A 296 -1.60 50.51 -5.43
C ARG A 296 -3.00 49.86 -5.42
N TRP A 297 -3.13 48.72 -4.78
CA TRP A 297 -4.41 48.00 -4.72
C TRP A 297 -5.21 48.28 -3.44
N GLY A 298 -4.72 49.13 -2.55
CA GLY A 298 -5.42 49.49 -1.29
C GLY A 298 -5.52 48.34 -0.27
N VAL A 299 -4.58 47.37 -0.34
CA VAL A 299 -4.55 46.22 0.54
C VAL A 299 -3.70 46.53 1.77
N SER A 300 -4.25 46.43 2.97
CA SER A 300 -3.51 46.64 4.23
C SER A 300 -3.25 45.32 4.96
N ALA A 301 -2.12 45.25 5.68
CA ALA A 301 -1.73 44.07 6.47
C ALA A 301 -2.66 43.82 7.70
N VAL A 302 -3.39 44.84 8.14
CA VAL A 302 -4.15 44.81 9.40
C VAL A 302 -5.36 43.87 9.39
N SER A 303 -5.86 43.47 8.19
CA SER A 303 -6.98 42.53 8.08
C SER A 303 -6.63 41.06 8.29
N ALA A 304 -5.34 40.67 8.37
CA ALA A 304 -4.91 39.29 8.48
C ALA A 304 -5.11 38.68 9.87
N VAL A 305 -5.15 39.51 10.92
CA VAL A 305 -5.28 39.02 12.33
C VAL A 305 -6.70 38.54 12.63
N LYS A 306 -7.70 39.06 11.95
CA LYS A 306 -9.12 38.68 12.17
C LYS A 306 -9.55 37.40 11.46
N ALA A 307 -8.83 36.96 10.40
CA ALA A 307 -9.18 35.78 9.63
C ALA A 307 -8.63 34.45 10.22
N ARG A 308 -7.62 34.52 11.12
CA ARG A 308 -7.08 33.34 11.80
C ARG A 308 -7.85 32.83 13.00
N SER A 309 -8.89 33.59 13.46
CA SER A 309 -9.72 33.24 14.62
C SER A 309 -11.11 32.70 14.26
N ALA A 310 -11.45 32.55 13.00
CA ALA A 310 -12.71 31.92 12.60
C ALA A 310 -12.44 30.42 12.28
N PRO A 311 -13.06 29.49 13.02
CA PRO A 311 -13.03 28.07 12.59
C PRO A 311 -13.81 27.97 11.28
N PRO A 312 -13.44 27.00 10.40
CA PRO A 312 -14.15 26.76 9.14
C PRO A 312 -15.64 26.50 9.43
N PRO A 313 -16.56 26.98 8.58
CA PRO A 313 -17.98 26.75 8.78
C PRO A 313 -18.27 25.25 8.77
N VAL A 314 -18.79 24.76 9.89
CA VAL A 314 -19.31 23.40 10.01
C VAL A 314 -20.59 23.37 9.17
N PRO A 315 -20.79 22.40 8.26
CA PRO A 315 -22.05 22.26 7.55
C PRO A 315 -23.15 21.94 8.55
N VAL A 316 -24.08 22.86 8.72
CA VAL A 316 -25.30 22.68 9.49
C VAL A 316 -26.25 21.81 8.67
N GLY A 317 -26.48 20.60 9.14
CA GLY A 317 -27.50 19.74 8.56
C GLY A 317 -27.48 18.34 9.11
N ALA A 318 -28.11 18.15 10.28
CA ALA A 318 -29.01 17.03 10.54
C ALA A 318 -29.49 17.10 11.99
N THR A 319 -30.78 17.26 12.11
CA THR A 319 -31.65 17.20 13.26
C THR A 319 -31.41 16.00 14.17
N GLY A 320 -31.56 16.23 15.46
CA GLY A 320 -31.28 15.37 16.57
C GLY A 320 -31.97 14.01 16.61
N ILE A 321 -31.31 13.11 17.31
CA ILE A 321 -31.95 12.12 18.18
C ILE A 321 -31.17 12.07 19.48
N SER A 322 -31.85 12.50 20.53
CA SER A 322 -31.47 12.37 21.93
C SER A 322 -31.53 10.91 22.36
N GLY A 323 -30.53 10.44 23.09
CA GLY A 323 -30.64 9.22 23.89
C GLY A 323 -29.54 8.20 23.67
N ALA A 324 -28.35 8.41 24.24
CA ALA A 324 -27.45 7.32 24.52
C ALA A 324 -26.81 7.50 25.90
N ARG A 325 -27.13 6.56 26.79
CA ARG A 325 -26.55 6.36 28.12
C ARG A 325 -25.03 6.18 28.03
N PRO A 326 -24.26 6.65 29.00
CA PRO A 326 -22.82 6.38 29.05
C PRO A 326 -22.54 4.94 29.45
N LEU A 327 -21.66 4.28 28.71
CA LEU A 327 -21.11 2.96 29.03
C LEU A 327 -20.02 3.08 30.11
N PRO A 328 -19.87 2.09 30.99
CA PRO A 328 -18.94 2.12 32.10
C PRO A 328 -17.47 1.99 31.67
N ARG A 329 -16.61 2.68 32.41
CA ARG A 329 -15.15 2.58 32.32
C ARG A 329 -14.68 1.13 32.48
N ALA A 330 -13.89 0.63 31.53
CA ALA A 330 -13.17 -0.61 31.66
C ALA A 330 -12.03 -0.44 32.67
N GLU A 331 -12.03 -1.28 33.69
CA GLU A 331 -10.99 -1.41 34.69
C GLU A 331 -9.70 -1.98 34.08
N ALA A 332 -8.58 -1.45 34.55
CA ALA A 332 -7.23 -1.88 34.20
C ALA A 332 -6.94 -3.29 34.74
N PHE A 333 -6.46 -4.18 33.89
CA PHE A 333 -5.81 -5.42 34.31
C PHE A 333 -4.33 -5.18 34.55
N PRO A 334 -3.75 -5.61 35.68
CA PRO A 334 -2.33 -5.51 35.96
C PRO A 334 -1.55 -6.75 35.48
N GLY A 335 -0.39 -6.52 34.90
CA GLY A 335 0.73 -7.44 34.96
C GLY A 335 0.93 -8.36 33.77
N ALA A 336 1.94 -8.06 32.97
CA ALA A 336 2.97 -9.03 32.57
C ALA A 336 4.16 -8.31 31.95
N ASP A 337 5.09 -7.97 32.80
CA ASP A 337 6.49 -7.75 32.48
C ASP A 337 7.12 -9.06 32.00
N ARG A 338 7.58 -9.12 30.76
CA ARG A 338 8.55 -10.12 30.28
C ARG A 338 9.37 -9.52 29.15
N SER A 339 10.42 -8.83 29.55
CA SER A 339 11.63 -8.62 28.77
C SER A 339 12.33 -9.95 28.52
N GLY A 340 12.42 -10.34 27.24
CA GLY A 340 13.29 -11.42 26.78
C GLY A 340 13.58 -11.22 25.29
N PRO A 341 14.86 -11.24 24.84
CA PRO A 341 15.21 -10.92 23.45
C PRO A 341 14.86 -12.08 22.53
N VAL A 342 14.13 -11.79 21.46
CA VAL A 342 13.93 -12.69 20.32
C VAL A 342 15.12 -12.52 19.38
N PRO A 343 15.89 -13.56 19.06
CA PRO A 343 16.98 -13.46 18.10
C PRO A 343 16.47 -13.58 16.66
N GLY A 344 16.91 -12.68 15.79
CA GLY A 344 16.90 -12.86 14.35
C GLY A 344 15.98 -11.97 13.56
N LEU A 345 16.31 -10.69 13.46
CA LEU A 345 16.12 -9.84 12.28
C LEU A 345 17.03 -8.60 12.47
N ALA A 346 18.32 -8.85 12.28
CA ALA A 346 19.29 -7.76 12.14
C ALA A 346 19.15 -7.16 10.73
N GLY A 347 18.91 -5.85 10.68
CA GLY A 347 19.37 -5.02 9.59
C GLY A 347 18.34 -4.64 8.52
N VAL A 348 17.43 -3.71 8.77
CA VAL A 348 17.25 -2.53 7.92
C VAL A 348 16.84 -1.37 8.84
N GLY A 349 17.83 -0.76 9.43
CA GLY A 349 17.69 0.47 10.20
C GLY A 349 17.43 1.65 9.27
N ILE A 350 16.25 2.24 9.37
CA ILE A 350 16.00 3.62 8.94
C ILE A 350 16.64 4.51 10.01
N SER A 351 17.97 4.62 9.97
CA SER A 351 18.77 5.50 10.82
C SER A 351 19.77 6.25 9.94
N GLY A 352 19.25 7.05 9.00
CA GLY A 352 20.11 7.77 8.06
C GLY A 352 19.94 9.30 8.03
N VAL A 353 19.11 9.89 8.88
CA VAL A 353 18.85 11.34 8.82
C VAL A 353 19.33 12.09 10.06
N SER A 354 19.62 11.42 11.17
CA SER A 354 20.05 12.08 12.41
C SER A 354 21.57 12.19 12.62
N SER A 355 22.40 11.67 11.70
CA SER A 355 23.86 11.66 11.87
C SER A 355 24.66 12.55 10.88
N LEU A 356 23.98 13.51 10.22
CA LEU A 356 24.66 14.42 9.28
C LEU A 356 25.50 15.51 9.95
N SER A 357 25.42 15.68 11.25
CA SER A 357 26.17 16.73 11.98
C SER A 357 27.65 16.39 12.22
N GLY A 358 28.07 15.15 11.97
CA GLY A 358 29.47 14.72 12.12
C GLY A 358 30.21 14.40 10.81
N LEU A 359 29.53 14.46 9.67
CA LEU A 359 30.12 14.19 8.36
C LEU A 359 30.81 15.43 7.82
N ASN A 360 32.02 15.26 7.20
CA ASN A 360 32.62 16.29 6.40
C ASN A 360 31.72 16.67 5.20
N GLU A 361 32.01 17.78 4.53
CA GLU A 361 31.16 18.29 3.44
C GLU A 361 30.97 17.27 2.30
N VAL A 362 32.01 16.51 1.98
CA VAL A 362 31.98 15.40 1.01
C VAL A 362 31.02 14.33 1.44
N GLY A 363 31.04 13.89 2.70
CA GLY A 363 30.10 12.87 3.22
C GLY A 363 28.65 13.29 3.15
N ARG A 364 28.35 14.59 3.35
CA ARG A 364 26.98 15.14 3.20
C ARG A 364 26.50 15.11 1.76
N VAL A 365 27.36 15.49 0.81
CA VAL A 365 27.04 15.48 -0.63
C VAL A 365 26.81 14.05 -1.13
N LEU A 366 27.63 13.09 -0.68
CA LEU A 366 27.46 11.68 -1.01
C LEU A 366 26.14 11.11 -0.46
N ALA A 367 25.83 11.39 0.80
CA ALA A 367 24.56 10.96 1.40
C ALA A 367 23.33 11.54 0.65
N GLN A 368 23.43 12.80 0.18
CA GLN A 368 22.39 13.40 -0.66
C GLN A 368 22.27 12.71 -2.02
N ALA A 369 23.40 12.37 -2.66
CA ALA A 369 23.38 11.64 -3.93
C ALA A 369 22.74 10.26 -3.77
N ASP A 370 23.04 9.52 -2.71
CA ASP A 370 22.43 8.21 -2.40
C ASP A 370 20.91 8.32 -2.21
N VAL A 371 20.46 9.41 -1.58
CA VAL A 371 19.03 9.70 -1.45
C VAL A 371 18.40 9.93 -2.83
N PHE A 372 19.02 10.68 -3.72
CA PHE A 372 18.51 10.92 -5.07
C PHE A 372 18.44 9.64 -5.90
N VAL A 373 19.45 8.76 -5.81
CA VAL A 373 19.42 7.44 -6.47
C VAL A 373 18.25 6.61 -5.95
N LYS A 374 18.09 6.55 -4.62
CA LYS A 374 16.99 5.80 -3.97
C LYS A 374 15.59 6.24 -4.40
N TYR A 375 15.43 7.52 -4.71
CA TYR A 375 14.15 8.10 -5.13
C TYR A 375 14.01 8.24 -6.66
N GLY A 376 14.90 7.60 -7.46
CA GLY A 376 14.81 7.61 -8.92
C GLY A 376 15.17 8.93 -9.59
N LEU A 377 15.71 9.90 -8.84
CA LEU A 377 16.16 11.20 -9.34
C LEU A 377 17.62 11.13 -9.82
N VAL A 378 17.85 10.19 -10.76
CA VAL A 378 19.20 9.73 -11.14
C VAL A 378 20.05 10.84 -11.74
N GLU A 379 19.48 11.75 -12.54
CA GLU A 379 20.20 12.90 -13.10
C GLU A 379 20.69 13.87 -12.02
N ARG A 380 19.86 14.12 -10.98
CA ARG A 380 20.29 14.94 -9.84
C ARG A 380 21.38 14.28 -9.00
N ALA A 381 21.36 12.95 -8.90
CA ALA A 381 22.44 12.22 -8.27
C ALA A 381 23.78 12.43 -9.01
N VAL A 382 23.76 12.43 -10.35
CA VAL A 382 24.94 12.75 -11.18
C VAL A 382 25.49 14.14 -10.86
N ASP A 383 24.61 15.16 -10.79
CA ASP A 383 25.04 16.53 -10.48
C ASP A 383 25.66 16.65 -9.07
N HIS A 384 25.09 15.96 -8.08
CA HIS A 384 25.63 15.94 -6.74
C HIS A 384 26.94 15.16 -6.63
N LEU A 385 27.08 14.03 -7.31
CA LEU A 385 28.33 13.26 -7.35
C LEU A 385 29.44 14.06 -8.05
N ARG A 386 29.14 14.82 -9.10
CA ARG A 386 30.10 15.71 -9.73
C ARG A 386 30.59 16.86 -8.82
N ARG A 387 29.73 17.35 -7.92
CA ARG A 387 30.14 18.36 -6.92
C ARG A 387 31.16 17.82 -5.93
N VAL A 388 31.19 16.53 -5.66
CA VAL A 388 32.19 15.91 -4.80
C VAL A 388 33.58 16.15 -5.36
N PHE A 389 33.76 16.10 -6.68
CA PHE A 389 35.08 16.31 -7.31
C PHE A 389 35.59 17.77 -7.27
N ALA A 390 34.68 18.70 -6.99
CA ALA A 390 35.12 20.07 -6.68
C ALA A 390 35.72 20.21 -5.27
N LEU A 391 35.36 19.30 -4.35
CA LEU A 391 35.84 19.27 -2.97
C LEU A 391 36.99 18.27 -2.80
N ASP A 392 36.91 17.13 -3.47
CA ASP A 392 37.91 16.06 -3.46
C ASP A 392 38.00 15.41 -4.87
N PRO A 393 38.94 15.87 -5.73
CA PRO A 393 39.12 15.40 -7.10
C PRO A 393 39.45 13.92 -7.23
N HIS A 394 39.99 13.30 -6.16
CA HIS A 394 40.48 11.92 -6.15
C HIS A 394 39.54 10.98 -5.40
N HIS A 395 38.32 11.41 -5.03
CA HIS A 395 37.40 10.63 -4.23
C HIS A 395 36.87 9.40 -4.97
N ARG A 396 37.45 8.22 -4.71
CA ARG A 396 37.16 6.94 -5.39
C ARG A 396 35.72 6.51 -5.30
N GLY A 397 35.17 6.49 -4.08
CA GLY A 397 33.78 6.05 -3.86
C GLY A 397 32.74 6.94 -4.57
N ALA A 398 33.06 8.22 -4.86
CA ALA A 398 32.19 9.07 -5.67
C ALA A 398 32.26 8.69 -7.16
N ARG A 399 33.46 8.33 -7.68
CA ARG A 399 33.62 7.90 -9.09
C ARG A 399 32.93 6.59 -9.36
N GLU A 400 33.07 5.59 -8.49
CA GLU A 400 32.34 4.32 -8.61
C GLU A 400 30.83 4.52 -8.65
N ARG A 401 30.31 5.33 -7.74
CA ARG A 401 28.88 5.64 -7.69
C ARG A 401 28.43 6.40 -8.92
N LEU A 402 29.23 7.38 -9.39
CA LEU A 402 28.92 8.13 -10.61
C LEU A 402 28.89 7.22 -11.83
N ALA A 403 29.87 6.33 -12.00
CA ALA A 403 29.90 5.37 -13.09
C ALA A 403 28.69 4.43 -13.05
N SER A 404 28.31 3.92 -11.87
CA SER A 404 27.13 3.08 -11.68
C SER A 404 25.84 3.82 -12.07
N VAL A 405 25.69 5.07 -11.63
CA VAL A 405 24.51 5.91 -11.93
C VAL A 405 24.43 6.26 -13.41
N LEU A 406 25.56 6.59 -14.05
CA LEU A 406 25.63 6.86 -15.50
C LEU A 406 25.28 5.61 -16.32
N THR A 407 25.68 4.43 -15.86
CA THR A 407 25.30 3.14 -16.50
C THR A 407 23.79 2.92 -16.42
N GLN A 408 23.16 3.21 -15.28
CA GLN A 408 21.70 3.13 -15.14
C GLN A 408 20.96 4.11 -16.07
N LEU A 409 21.53 5.27 -16.35
CA LEU A 409 21.00 6.25 -17.31
C LEU A 409 21.25 5.89 -18.79
N GLY A 410 21.97 4.80 -19.05
CA GLY A 410 22.36 4.41 -20.43
C GLY A 410 23.51 5.27 -21.02
N ARG A 411 24.14 6.15 -20.21
CA ARG A 411 25.25 7.04 -20.63
C ARG A 411 26.58 6.31 -20.54
N ARG A 412 26.68 5.21 -21.30
CA ARG A 412 27.81 4.25 -21.23
C ARG A 412 29.18 4.88 -21.47
N SER A 413 29.28 5.79 -22.43
CA SER A 413 30.58 6.47 -22.75
C SER A 413 31.09 7.31 -21.60
N GLU A 414 30.23 7.98 -20.85
CA GLU A 414 30.60 8.76 -19.69
C GLU A 414 30.93 7.86 -18.50
N ALA A 415 30.18 6.78 -18.29
CA ALA A 415 30.47 5.77 -17.30
C ALA A 415 31.87 5.14 -17.52
N ALA A 416 32.19 4.80 -18.77
CA ALA A 416 33.49 4.26 -19.16
C ALA A 416 34.63 5.26 -18.89
N ALA A 417 34.42 6.55 -19.14
CA ALA A 417 35.42 7.59 -18.85
C ALA A 417 35.72 7.72 -17.36
N GLU A 418 34.67 7.66 -16.51
CA GLU A 418 34.83 7.70 -15.05
C GLU A 418 35.54 6.43 -14.52
N LEU A 419 35.23 5.25 -15.07
CA LEU A 419 35.91 4.01 -14.70
C LEU A 419 37.35 3.99 -15.17
N ALA A 420 37.68 4.51 -16.35
CA ALA A 420 39.05 4.65 -16.83
C ALA A 420 39.87 5.58 -15.95
N THR A 421 39.28 6.69 -15.49
CA THR A 421 39.92 7.61 -14.55
C THR A 421 40.13 6.92 -13.20
N LEU A 422 39.18 6.14 -12.72
CA LEU A 422 39.31 5.37 -11.48
C LEU A 422 40.43 4.31 -11.61
N ALA A 423 40.46 3.58 -12.73
CA ALA A 423 41.49 2.57 -13.00
C ALA A 423 42.90 3.22 -12.99
N SER A 424 43.08 4.42 -13.61
CA SER A 424 44.35 5.11 -13.59
C SER A 424 44.81 5.55 -12.19
N GLN A 425 43.83 5.90 -11.30
CA GLN A 425 44.11 6.21 -9.90
C GLN A 425 44.52 4.99 -9.06
N LEU A 426 44.00 3.79 -9.42
CA LEU A 426 44.31 2.55 -8.72
C LEU A 426 45.62 1.91 -9.14
N VAL A 427 46.13 2.19 -10.35
CA VAL A 427 47.40 1.64 -10.87
C VAL A 427 48.57 1.98 -9.97
N GLU A 428 48.54 3.11 -9.28
CA GLU A 428 49.59 3.53 -8.36
C GLU A 428 49.60 2.76 -7.03
N GLU A 429 48.49 2.08 -6.68
CA GLU A 429 48.34 1.42 -5.37
C GLU A 429 48.14 -0.10 -5.47
N ASP A 430 47.36 -0.59 -6.40
CA ASP A 430 47.11 -2.04 -6.64
C ASP A 430 46.79 -2.33 -8.09
N ALA A 431 47.71 -2.98 -8.80
CA ALA A 431 47.58 -3.30 -10.22
C ALA A 431 46.41 -4.29 -10.52
N ASN A 432 46.00 -5.13 -9.55
CA ASN A 432 44.93 -6.07 -9.71
C ASN A 432 43.55 -5.40 -9.68
N ASP A 433 43.36 -4.46 -8.76
CA ASP A 433 42.10 -3.71 -8.68
C ASP A 433 41.93 -2.76 -9.88
N ALA A 434 43.03 -2.18 -10.36
CA ALA A 434 43.06 -1.36 -11.58
C ALA A 434 42.61 -2.17 -12.83
N ALA A 435 43.10 -3.41 -12.99
CA ALA A 435 42.73 -4.28 -14.08
C ALA A 435 41.23 -4.64 -14.07
N LEU A 436 40.66 -4.93 -12.90
CA LEU A 436 39.23 -5.24 -12.72
C LEU A 436 38.32 -4.05 -13.04
N VAL A 437 38.73 -2.84 -12.70
CA VAL A 437 37.98 -1.61 -13.02
C VAL A 437 38.11 -1.24 -14.49
N ALA A 438 39.27 -1.45 -15.11
CA ALA A 438 39.48 -1.23 -16.54
C ALA A 438 38.61 -2.17 -17.41
N GLU A 439 38.47 -3.43 -17.00
CA GLU A 439 37.62 -4.41 -17.69
C GLU A 439 36.13 -4.02 -17.67
N ARG A 440 35.67 -3.30 -16.64
CA ARG A 440 34.32 -2.74 -16.58
C ARG A 440 34.11 -1.51 -17.46
N ALA A 441 35.15 -0.87 -17.89
CA ALA A 441 35.12 0.32 -18.76
C ALA A 441 35.04 -0.03 -20.24
N LEU A 442 35.42 -1.25 -20.63
CA LEU A 442 35.30 -1.82 -21.98
C LEU A 442 33.89 -2.37 -22.20
#